data_83b122df4abc2e41c081187408e608b2
#
_entry.id   83b122df4abc2e41c081187408e608b2
#
_cell.length_a   1.000
_cell.length_b   1.000
_cell.length_c   1.000
_cell.angle_alpha   90.00
_cell.angle_beta   90.00
_cell.angle_gamma   90.00
#
_symmetry.space_group_name_H-M   'P 1'
#
loop_
_entity.id
_entity.type
_entity.pdbx_description
1 polymer ?
#
loop_
_entity_poly.entity_id
_entity_poly.type
_entity_poly.pdbx_seq_one_letter_code
_entity_poly.pdbx_strand_id
1 'polypeptide(L)'
;MLVVHATFPIDPDRRTEALELVRELAEHSRDEDGIIDYRVATDVDDSNIFRFIEQYENEAAFAAHAETDHFETFESALPELLAGEPDVTQFEVE
;
A
#
# COMPACT_ATOMS: atom_id res chain seq x y z
N MET A 1 17.27 -0.36 -6.70
CA MET A 1 15.94 -0.82 -6.29
C MET A 1 15.40 0.10 -5.20
N LEU A 2 14.14 0.47 -5.28
CA LEU A 2 13.49 1.26 -4.25
C LEU A 2 12.58 0.37 -3.42
N VAL A 3 12.71 0.41 -2.09
CA VAL A 3 11.83 -0.29 -1.16
C VAL A 3 10.96 0.72 -0.44
N VAL A 4 9.67 0.47 -0.37
CA VAL A 4 8.72 1.35 0.31
C VAL A 4 7.99 0.54 1.38
N HIS A 5 8.01 1.05 2.60
CA HIS A 5 7.21 0.51 3.70
C HIS A 5 6.15 1.54 4.08
N ALA A 6 4.91 1.13 4.07
CA ALA A 6 3.81 2.01 4.48
C ALA A 6 3.01 1.34 5.59
N THR A 7 2.56 2.15 6.55
CA THR A 7 1.75 1.67 7.67
C THR A 7 0.48 2.50 7.72
N PHE A 8 -0.66 1.82 7.72
CA PHE A 8 -1.97 2.47 7.74
C PHE A 8 -2.77 1.96 8.93
N PRO A 9 -3.04 2.82 9.94
CA PRO A 9 -3.99 2.46 10.99
C PRO A 9 -5.40 2.54 10.44
N ILE A 10 -6.12 1.43 10.47
CA ILE A 10 -7.45 1.30 9.88
C ILE A 10 -8.52 1.34 10.96
N ASP A 11 -9.60 2.06 10.70
CA ASP A 11 -10.77 2.08 11.56
C ASP A 11 -11.34 0.66 11.66
N PRO A 12 -11.45 0.09 12.88
CA PRO A 12 -11.99 -1.27 13.08
C PRO A 12 -13.36 -1.47 12.44
N ASP A 13 -14.18 -0.45 12.40
CA ASP A 13 -15.53 -0.51 11.82
C ASP A 13 -15.51 -0.56 10.30
N ARG A 14 -14.36 -0.26 9.69
CA ARG A 14 -14.15 -0.25 8.24
C ARG A 14 -13.16 -1.32 7.78
N ARG A 15 -12.77 -2.21 8.66
CA ARG A 15 -11.70 -3.19 8.38
C ARG A 15 -12.01 -4.08 7.19
N THR A 16 -13.23 -4.60 7.10
CA THR A 16 -13.62 -5.49 5.99
C THR A 16 -13.53 -4.78 4.65
N GLU A 17 -14.04 -3.55 4.58
CA GLU A 17 -13.99 -2.70 3.39
C GLU A 17 -12.54 -2.42 3.00
N ALA A 18 -11.71 -2.08 3.99
CA ALA A 18 -10.29 -1.81 3.77
C ALA A 18 -9.54 -3.04 3.25
N LEU A 19 -9.83 -4.23 3.80
CA LEU A 19 -9.22 -5.48 3.34
C LEU A 19 -9.51 -5.75 1.87
N GLU A 20 -10.76 -5.57 1.45
CA GLU A 20 -11.14 -5.78 0.06
C GLU A 20 -10.40 -4.80 -0.85
N LEU A 21 -10.32 -3.55 -0.44
CA LEU A 21 -9.67 -2.50 -1.21
C LEU A 21 -8.18 -2.75 -1.38
N VAL A 22 -7.48 -3.12 -0.28
CA VAL A 22 -6.03 -3.37 -0.35
C VAL A 22 -5.70 -4.65 -1.12
N ARG A 23 -6.57 -5.65 -1.09
CA ARG A 23 -6.38 -6.86 -1.90
C ARG A 23 -6.44 -6.53 -3.38
N GLU A 24 -7.39 -5.73 -3.80
CA GLU A 24 -7.50 -5.29 -5.18
C GLU A 24 -6.28 -4.45 -5.59
N LEU A 25 -5.89 -3.52 -4.74
CA LEU A 25 -4.70 -2.70 -4.99
C LEU A 25 -3.46 -3.56 -5.17
N ALA A 26 -3.25 -4.52 -4.26
CA ALA A 26 -2.08 -5.39 -4.33
C ALA A 26 -2.08 -6.25 -5.59
N GLU A 27 -3.23 -6.80 -5.94
CA GLU A 27 -3.37 -7.65 -7.13
C GLU A 27 -3.02 -6.89 -8.42
N HIS A 28 -3.60 -5.69 -8.59
CA HIS A 28 -3.31 -4.87 -9.77
C HIS A 28 -1.88 -4.33 -9.76
N SER A 29 -1.36 -4.00 -8.58
CA SER A 29 0.00 -3.49 -8.45
C SER A 29 1.04 -4.52 -8.88
N ARG A 30 0.81 -5.80 -8.56
CA ARG A 30 1.74 -6.87 -8.96
C ARG A 30 1.84 -7.05 -10.47
N ASP A 31 0.85 -6.60 -11.21
CA ASP A 31 0.85 -6.67 -12.68
C ASP A 31 1.61 -5.50 -13.33
N GLU A 32 2.04 -4.52 -12.57
CA GLU A 32 2.82 -3.39 -13.10
C GLU A 32 4.26 -3.84 -13.37
N ASP A 33 4.77 -3.50 -14.56
CA ASP A 33 6.09 -3.94 -15.02
C ASP A 33 7.25 -3.54 -14.10
N GLY A 34 7.16 -2.39 -13.47
CA GLY A 34 8.24 -1.87 -12.63
C GLY A 34 8.18 -2.31 -11.17
N ILE A 35 7.17 -3.08 -10.79
CA ILE A 35 7.03 -3.57 -9.41
C ILE A 35 7.63 -4.96 -9.30
N ILE A 36 8.61 -5.10 -8.40
CA ILE A 36 9.29 -6.38 -8.14
C ILE A 36 8.47 -7.22 -7.17
N ASP A 37 7.97 -6.62 -6.11
CA ASP A 37 7.13 -7.28 -5.12
C ASP A 37 6.19 -6.25 -4.47
N TYR A 38 4.99 -6.70 -4.11
CA TYR A 38 4.00 -5.84 -3.49
C TYR A 38 3.18 -6.69 -2.53
N ARG A 39 3.40 -6.50 -1.23
CA ARG A 39 2.77 -7.30 -0.18
C ARG A 39 2.05 -6.41 0.80
N VAL A 40 0.89 -6.88 1.25
CA VAL A 40 0.14 -6.23 2.31
C VAL A 40 -0.06 -7.27 3.42
N ALA A 41 0.23 -6.84 4.65
CA ALA A 41 0.12 -7.69 5.84
C ALA A 41 -0.61 -6.91 6.93
N THR A 42 -1.04 -7.61 7.96
CA THR A 42 -1.53 -6.97 9.16
C THR A 42 -0.50 -7.17 10.28
N ASP A 43 -0.46 -6.23 11.20
CA ASP A 43 0.46 -6.30 12.33
C ASP A 43 0.03 -7.43 13.29
N VAL A 44 1.00 -8.17 13.81
CA VAL A 44 0.73 -9.28 14.74
C VAL A 44 0.09 -8.78 16.04
N ASP A 45 0.49 -7.62 16.50
CA ASP A 45 0.00 -7.04 17.76
C ASP A 45 -1.32 -6.28 17.61
N ASP A 46 -1.62 -5.80 16.40
CA ASP A 46 -2.84 -5.04 16.13
C ASP A 46 -3.31 -5.30 14.69
N SER A 47 -4.32 -6.12 14.54
CA SER A 47 -4.83 -6.52 13.22
C SER A 47 -5.45 -5.38 12.42
N ASN A 48 -5.65 -4.21 13.02
CA ASN A 48 -6.15 -3.02 12.34
C ASN A 48 -5.02 -2.13 11.80
N ILE A 49 -3.77 -2.53 12.01
CA ILE A 49 -2.61 -1.87 11.39
C ILE A 49 -2.24 -2.65 10.13
N PHE A 50 -2.40 -2.02 8.97
CA PHE A 50 -2.04 -2.62 7.69
C PHE A 50 -0.64 -2.15 7.31
N ARG A 51 0.21 -3.11 6.90
CA ARG A 51 1.60 -2.85 6.53
C ARG A 51 1.81 -3.22 5.07
N PHE A 52 2.29 -2.27 4.30
CA PHE A 52 2.63 -2.47 2.89
C PHE A 52 4.14 -2.62 2.79
N ILE A 53 4.57 -3.64 2.08
CA ILE A 53 5.99 -3.93 1.82
C ILE A 53 6.14 -4.00 0.31
N GLU A 54 6.76 -2.98 -0.28
CA GLU A 54 6.78 -2.77 -1.71
C GLU A 54 8.21 -2.67 -2.22
N GLN A 55 8.49 -3.29 -3.37
CA GLN A 55 9.79 -3.22 -4.03
C GLN A 55 9.58 -2.79 -5.48
N TYR A 56 10.29 -1.76 -5.88
CA TYR A 56 10.25 -1.17 -7.22
C TYR A 56 11.62 -1.25 -7.86
N GLU A 57 11.67 -1.40 -9.18
CA GLU A 57 12.94 -1.39 -9.90
C GLU A 57 13.70 -0.08 -9.72
N ASN A 58 12.97 1.04 -9.69
CA ASN A 58 13.54 2.39 -9.55
C ASN A 58 12.46 3.38 -9.13
N GLU A 59 12.85 4.64 -8.96
CA GLU A 59 11.93 5.72 -8.61
C GLU A 59 10.88 5.99 -9.68
N ALA A 60 11.23 5.80 -10.94
CA ALA A 60 10.29 6.01 -12.05
C ALA A 60 9.13 5.01 -11.99
N ALA A 61 9.41 3.76 -11.57
CA ALA A 61 8.38 2.75 -11.39
C ALA A 61 7.43 3.11 -10.23
N PHE A 62 7.97 3.67 -9.17
CA PHE A 62 7.17 4.14 -8.04
C PHE A 62 6.28 5.32 -8.44
N ALA A 63 6.82 6.27 -9.20
CA ALA A 63 6.05 7.40 -9.71
C ALA A 63 4.92 6.93 -10.64
N ALA A 64 5.21 5.96 -11.50
CA ALA A 64 4.21 5.38 -12.40
C ALA A 64 3.08 4.69 -11.63
N HIS A 65 3.42 3.98 -10.55
CA HIS A 65 2.44 3.33 -9.67
C HIS A 65 1.45 4.35 -9.11
N ALA A 66 1.92 5.51 -8.68
CA ALA A 66 1.07 6.56 -8.11
C ALA A 66 0.10 7.18 -9.12
N GLU A 67 0.32 6.97 -10.41
CA GLU A 67 -0.55 7.48 -11.47
C GLU A 67 -1.56 6.47 -12.00
N THR A 68 -1.55 5.24 -11.48
CA THR A 68 -2.47 4.19 -11.93
C THR A 68 -3.88 4.41 -11.38
N ASP A 69 -4.87 3.88 -12.10
CA ASP A 69 -6.27 3.96 -11.66
C ASP A 69 -6.50 3.23 -10.34
N HIS A 70 -5.85 2.09 -10.16
CA HIS A 70 -5.99 1.32 -8.92
C HIS A 70 -5.40 2.04 -7.71
N PHE A 71 -4.31 2.77 -7.88
CA PHE A 71 -3.75 3.58 -6.81
C PHE A 71 -4.66 4.77 -6.50
N GLU A 72 -5.17 5.47 -7.52
CA GLU A 72 -6.08 6.60 -7.33
C GLU A 72 -7.36 6.18 -6.62
N THR A 73 -7.90 5.02 -6.95
CA THR A 73 -9.08 4.46 -6.28
C THR A 73 -8.80 4.25 -4.80
N PHE A 74 -7.66 3.65 -4.48
CA PHE A 74 -7.24 3.43 -3.10
C PHE A 74 -7.05 4.75 -2.36
N GLU A 75 -6.30 5.67 -2.94
CA GLU A 75 -6.01 6.96 -2.31
C GLU A 75 -7.28 7.76 -2.03
N SER A 76 -8.23 7.74 -2.95
CA SER A 76 -9.51 8.45 -2.79
C SER A 76 -10.37 7.87 -1.67
N ALA A 77 -10.32 6.57 -1.45
CA ALA A 77 -11.10 5.90 -0.41
C ALA A 77 -10.43 5.96 0.97
N LEU A 78 -9.10 6.13 1.00
CA LEU A 78 -8.30 5.99 2.21
C LEU A 78 -8.72 6.89 3.37
N PRO A 79 -9.04 8.20 3.19
CA PRO A 79 -9.39 9.06 4.31
C PRO A 79 -10.56 8.55 5.16
N GLU A 80 -11.53 7.87 4.57
CA GLU A 80 -12.68 7.32 5.30
C GLU A 80 -12.35 6.04 6.05
N LEU A 81 -11.25 5.39 5.71
CA LEU A 81 -10.84 4.11 6.28
C LEU A 81 -9.83 4.26 7.42
N LEU A 82 -9.19 5.41 7.54
CA LEU A 82 -8.10 5.61 8.50
C LEU A 82 -8.59 5.91 9.90
N ALA A 83 -7.94 5.30 10.89
CA ALA A 83 -8.10 5.61 12.32
C ALA A 83 -7.02 6.59 12.81
N GLY A 84 -5.99 6.85 12.00
CA GLY A 84 -4.89 7.75 12.35
C GLY A 84 -4.03 8.06 11.14
N GLU A 85 -2.92 8.74 11.36
CA GLU A 85 -2.02 9.12 10.27
C GLU A 85 -1.24 7.92 9.70
N PRO A 86 -1.19 7.78 8.37
CA PRO A 86 -0.30 6.78 7.77
C PRO A 86 1.15 7.20 7.88
N ASP A 87 2.04 6.23 7.83
CA ASP A 87 3.48 6.45 7.83
C ASP A 87 4.07 5.76 6.59
N VAL A 88 4.91 6.46 5.85
CA VAL A 88 5.55 5.93 4.64
C VAL A 88 7.04 6.20 4.72
N THR A 89 7.84 5.14 4.57
CA THR A 89 9.29 5.23 4.56
C THR A 89 9.84 4.62 3.27
N GLN A 90 10.80 5.29 2.67
CA GLN A 90 11.43 4.84 1.43
C GLN A 90 12.92 4.57 1.67
N PHE A 91 13.41 3.49 1.04
CA PHE A 91 14.81 3.08 1.13
C PHE A 91 15.37 2.80 -0.25
N GLU A 92 16.52 3.41 -0.57
CA GLU A 92 17.28 3.01 -1.75
C GLU A 92 18.15 1.80 -1.42
N VAL A 93 18.04 0.77 -2.23
CA VAL A 93 18.79 -0.48 -2.08
C VAL A 93 19.54 -0.76 -3.38
N GLU A 94 20.82 -1.04 -3.28
CA GLU A 94 21.68 -1.34 -4.44
C GLU A 94 21.80 -2.83 -4.72
#